data_d4c4f51347ffe676c9ac599890092ec1
#
_entry.id   d4c4f51347ffe676c9ac599890092ec1
#
_cell.length_a   1.000
_cell.length_b   1.000
_cell.length_c   1.000
_cell.angle_alpha   90.00
_cell.angle_beta   90.00
_cell.angle_gamma   90.00
#
_symmetry.space_group_name_H-M   'P 1'
#
loop_
_entity.id
_entity.type
_entity.pdbx_description
1 polymer ?
#
loop_
_entity_poly.entity_id
_entity_poly.type
_entity_poly.pdbx_seq_one_letter_code
_entity_poly.pdbx_strand_id
1 'polypeptide(L)'
;FDEHNRLHCLTDRAGFWQPWAESGEGLMPAPSAHADHAPAPWQLGASTWLPMGEQAYLASWTEAGFGHLGIRTADGTIDDFTGEYSRFRSLALDDEFIYCIAASPVYPSAVVRISRTDHRVDVLAGGVAPLPPEHISRPQTLCYPSGGGQAHGFFYPSMQGEIKPPVVVFIHGGPTSACYPMLD
;
A
#
# COMPACT_ATOMS: atom_id res chain seq x y z
N PHE A 1 12.34 16.94 0.59
CA PHE A 1 12.87 17.70 1.72
C PHE A 1 11.71 18.05 2.65
N ASP A 2 11.93 18.07 3.96
CA ASP A 2 10.95 18.51 4.94
C ASP A 2 11.00 20.05 5.14
N GLU A 3 10.22 20.57 6.07
CA GLU A 3 10.14 21.99 6.41
C GLU A 3 11.44 22.59 6.97
N HIS A 4 12.37 21.73 7.45
CA HIS A 4 13.71 22.12 7.91
C HIS A 4 14.78 21.91 6.84
N ASN A 5 14.37 21.66 5.59
CA ASN A 5 15.25 21.39 4.45
C ASN A 5 16.15 20.15 4.64
N ARG A 6 15.73 19.18 5.44
CA ARG A 6 16.41 17.89 5.59
C ARG A 6 16.01 16.97 4.45
N LEU A 7 17.01 16.25 3.93
CA LEU A 7 16.78 15.23 2.91
C LEU A 7 16.02 14.03 3.50
N HIS A 8 14.99 13.61 2.79
CA HIS A 8 14.31 12.36 3.03
C HIS A 8 14.37 11.50 1.78
N CYS A 9 14.52 10.21 1.92
CA CYS A 9 14.53 9.27 0.79
C CYS A 9 13.95 7.92 1.20
N LEU A 10 13.57 7.14 0.19
CA LEU A 10 13.25 5.73 0.34
C LEU A 10 14.42 4.92 -0.21
N THR A 11 14.87 3.91 0.54
CA THR A 11 15.97 3.04 0.15
C THR A 11 15.78 1.63 0.65
N ASP A 12 16.23 0.65 -0.14
CA ASP A 12 16.13 -0.79 0.14
C ASP A 12 17.37 -1.36 0.85
N ARG A 13 18.27 -0.50 1.33
CA ARG A 13 19.54 -0.93 1.96
C ARG A 13 19.37 -1.84 3.19
N ALA A 14 18.19 -1.85 3.80
CA ALA A 14 17.83 -2.71 4.92
C ALA A 14 16.97 -3.92 4.51
N GLY A 15 16.80 -4.18 3.21
CA GLY A 15 16.05 -5.30 2.64
C GLY A 15 14.66 -4.94 2.12
N PHE A 16 14.01 -3.91 2.66
CA PHE A 16 12.76 -3.34 2.19
C PHE A 16 12.95 -1.86 1.83
N TRP A 17 12.14 -1.34 0.92
CA TRP A 17 12.08 0.09 0.63
C TRP A 17 11.49 0.85 1.82
N GLN A 18 12.36 1.41 2.64
CA GLN A 18 12.01 2.10 3.87
C GLN A 18 12.40 3.57 3.84
N PRO A 19 11.66 4.46 4.56
CA PRO A 19 12.01 5.85 4.67
C PRO A 19 13.26 6.07 5.53
N TRP A 20 14.13 6.95 5.06
CA TRP A 20 15.34 7.42 5.73
C TRP A 20 15.35 8.94 5.71
N ALA A 21 15.87 9.54 6.76
CA ALA A 21 15.97 10.98 6.92
C ALA A 21 17.39 11.41 7.25
N GLU A 22 17.78 12.58 6.78
CA GLU A 22 19.05 13.21 7.13
C GLU A 22 19.06 13.63 8.62
N SER A 23 20.16 13.33 9.28
CA SER A 23 20.45 13.74 10.65
C SER A 23 21.88 14.29 10.72
N GLY A 24 22.31 14.78 11.89
CA GLY A 24 23.70 15.19 12.11
C GLY A 24 24.73 14.08 11.94
N GLU A 25 24.31 12.82 11.92
CA GLU A 25 25.14 11.62 11.74
C GLU A 25 25.02 11.03 10.31
N GLY A 26 24.30 11.70 9.40
CA GLY A 26 24.04 11.25 8.05
C GLY A 26 22.60 10.75 7.86
N LEU A 27 22.39 9.90 6.85
CA LEU A 27 21.08 9.29 6.61
C LEU A 27 20.81 8.17 7.61
N MET A 28 19.74 8.33 8.38
CA MET A 28 19.28 7.38 9.40
C MET A 28 17.87 6.86 9.06
N PRO A 29 17.55 5.60 9.42
CA PRO A 29 16.20 5.09 9.21
C PRO A 29 15.17 5.91 9.99
N ALA A 30 14.12 6.36 9.29
CA ALA A 30 12.96 6.92 9.96
C ALA A 30 12.10 5.80 10.57
N PRO A 31 11.38 6.05 11.69
CA PRO A 31 10.46 5.06 12.24
C PRO A 31 9.47 4.58 11.18
N SER A 32 9.47 3.28 10.86
CA SER A 32 8.64 2.72 9.80
C SER A 32 8.31 1.26 10.05
N ALA A 33 7.29 0.74 9.39
CA ALA A 33 7.06 -0.69 9.33
C ALA A 33 8.23 -1.40 8.62
N HIS A 34 8.54 -2.62 9.00
CA HIS A 34 9.53 -3.44 8.29
C HIS A 34 8.88 -4.05 7.04
N ALA A 35 8.60 -3.21 6.09
CA ALA A 35 7.81 -3.48 4.90
C ALA A 35 8.17 -2.52 3.75
N ASP A 36 7.73 -2.80 2.54
CA ASP A 36 7.96 -1.93 1.39
C ASP A 36 7.05 -0.70 1.40
N HIS A 37 7.67 0.49 1.49
CA HIS A 37 7.02 1.80 1.41
C HIS A 37 7.11 2.42 0.01
N ALA A 38 7.73 1.77 -0.94
CA ALA A 38 7.83 2.24 -2.32
C ALA A 38 7.59 1.11 -3.32
N PRO A 39 7.04 1.42 -4.50
CA PRO A 39 7.07 0.52 -5.64
C PRO A 39 8.49 0.41 -6.21
N ALA A 40 8.66 -0.44 -7.22
CA ALA A 40 9.92 -0.55 -7.94
C ALA A 40 10.38 0.83 -8.48
N PRO A 41 11.68 1.18 -8.36
CA PRO A 41 12.20 2.54 -8.60
C PRO A 41 12.10 3.02 -10.05
N TRP A 42 11.84 2.12 -10.99
CA TRP A 42 11.60 2.51 -12.39
C TRP A 42 10.21 3.14 -12.61
N GLN A 43 9.30 3.03 -11.63
CA GLN A 43 8.02 3.72 -11.66
C GLN A 43 8.19 5.16 -11.15
N LEU A 44 8.52 6.07 -12.07
CA LEU A 44 8.76 7.46 -11.72
C LEU A 44 7.49 8.17 -11.24
N GLY A 45 7.66 9.16 -10.36
CA GLY A 45 6.57 9.99 -9.83
C GLY A 45 5.70 9.30 -8.79
N ALA A 46 6.13 8.16 -8.24
CA ALA A 46 5.43 7.53 -7.13
C ALA A 46 5.50 8.41 -5.88
N SER A 47 4.34 8.76 -5.33
CA SER A 47 4.19 9.48 -4.06
C SER A 47 3.55 8.52 -3.05
N THR A 48 4.38 7.85 -2.26
CA THR A 48 3.97 6.85 -1.27
C THR A 48 4.38 7.25 0.15
N TRP A 49 5.07 8.35 0.30
CA TRP A 49 5.58 8.85 1.57
C TRP A 49 5.73 10.38 1.53
N LEU A 50 5.13 11.06 2.49
CA LEU A 50 5.11 12.52 2.58
C LEU A 50 5.49 12.96 3.99
N PRO A 51 6.61 13.71 4.18
CA PRO A 51 6.93 14.30 5.47
C PRO A 51 5.87 15.35 5.86
N MET A 52 5.56 15.38 7.18
CA MET A 52 4.54 16.27 7.76
C MET A 52 5.19 17.00 8.92
N GLY A 53 5.96 17.76 9.08
CA GLY A 53 6.53 18.38 10.27
C GLY A 53 6.62 17.50 11.54
N GLU A 54 7.39 17.93 12.51
CA GLU A 54 7.56 17.27 13.83
C GLU A 54 7.95 15.78 13.75
N GLN A 55 8.68 15.40 12.70
CA GLN A 55 9.08 14.01 12.41
C GLN A 55 7.90 13.06 12.16
N ALA A 56 6.71 13.58 11.89
CA ALA A 56 5.58 12.80 11.43
C ALA A 56 5.62 12.65 9.90
N TYR A 57 4.97 11.63 9.39
CA TYR A 57 4.78 11.46 7.95
C TYR A 57 3.56 10.60 7.61
N LEU A 58 2.93 10.92 6.48
CA LEU A 58 1.96 10.07 5.84
C LEU A 58 2.70 9.06 4.97
N ALA A 59 2.35 7.78 5.09
CA ALA A 59 2.92 6.73 4.26
C ALA A 59 1.89 5.69 3.85
N SER A 60 2.12 5.09 2.69
CA SER A 60 1.57 3.77 2.36
C SER A 60 2.70 2.74 2.36
N TRP A 61 2.39 1.53 2.79
CA TRP A 61 3.32 0.40 2.77
C TRP A 61 2.59 -0.89 2.44
N THR A 62 3.33 -1.92 2.03
CA THR A 62 2.77 -3.24 1.72
C THR A 62 3.28 -4.24 2.74
N GLU A 63 2.36 -4.90 3.43
CA GLU A 63 2.64 -5.95 4.40
C GLU A 63 1.78 -7.18 4.09
N ALA A 64 2.39 -8.36 4.05
CA ALA A 64 1.74 -9.62 3.67
C ALA A 64 0.95 -9.55 2.33
N GLY A 65 1.40 -8.68 1.40
CA GLY A 65 0.78 -8.45 0.10
C GLY A 65 -0.35 -7.42 0.09
N PHE A 66 -0.79 -6.93 1.26
CA PHE A 66 -1.83 -5.90 1.36
C PHE A 66 -1.22 -4.53 1.62
N GLY A 67 -1.78 -3.52 0.96
CA GLY A 67 -1.40 -2.13 1.18
C GLY A 67 -2.05 -1.56 2.43
N HIS A 68 -1.29 -0.76 3.15
CA HIS A 68 -1.72 0.02 4.30
C HIS A 68 -1.50 1.50 4.05
N LEU A 69 -2.24 2.34 4.75
CA LEU A 69 -2.12 3.79 4.74
C LEU A 69 -2.18 4.31 6.17
N GLY A 70 -1.23 5.15 6.57
CA GLY A 70 -1.23 5.69 7.91
C GLY A 70 -0.36 6.92 8.07
N ILE A 71 -0.68 7.71 9.09
CA ILE A 71 0.20 8.76 9.60
C ILE A 71 0.99 8.17 10.77
N ARG A 72 2.31 8.25 10.67
CA ARG A 72 3.21 7.84 11.74
C ARG A 72 3.84 9.06 12.39
N THR A 73 3.82 9.08 13.71
CA THR A 73 4.43 10.12 14.52
C THR A 73 5.85 9.74 14.97
N ALA A 74 6.59 10.70 15.52
CA ALA A 74 7.98 10.52 15.97
C ALA A 74 8.15 9.43 17.03
N ASP A 75 7.16 9.21 17.89
CA ASP A 75 7.13 8.17 18.92
C ASP A 75 6.81 6.77 18.36
N GLY A 76 6.55 6.66 17.04
CA GLY A 76 6.22 5.43 16.36
C GLY A 76 4.75 5.06 16.37
N THR A 77 3.88 5.88 16.98
CA THR A 77 2.42 5.69 16.90
C THR A 77 1.95 5.78 15.45
N ILE A 78 0.99 4.95 15.08
CA ILE A 78 0.35 4.95 13.76
C ILE A 78 -1.12 5.30 13.93
N ASP A 79 -1.55 6.34 13.21
CA ASP A 79 -2.96 6.59 12.96
C ASP A 79 -3.32 5.94 11.62
N ASP A 80 -4.15 4.89 11.67
CA ASP A 80 -4.43 4.00 10.54
C ASP A 80 -5.62 4.47 9.71
N PHE A 81 -5.39 4.76 8.45
CA PHE A 81 -6.37 5.18 7.45
C PHE A 81 -6.65 4.10 6.39
N THR A 82 -6.21 2.87 6.60
CA THR A 82 -6.33 1.77 5.62
C THR A 82 -7.78 1.46 5.26
N GLY A 83 -8.67 1.42 6.25
CA GLY A 83 -10.08 1.10 6.02
C GLY A 83 -10.27 -0.23 5.30
N GLU A 84 -11.10 -0.25 4.26
CA GLU A 84 -11.38 -1.45 3.45
C GLU A 84 -10.51 -1.54 2.17
N TYR A 85 -9.54 -0.64 2.00
CA TYR A 85 -8.66 -0.63 0.85
C TYR A 85 -7.42 -1.51 1.08
N SER A 86 -6.83 -1.97 -0.01
CA SER A 86 -5.67 -2.88 -0.02
C SER A 86 -4.52 -2.37 -0.90
N ARG A 87 -4.68 -1.22 -1.53
CA ARG A 87 -3.65 -0.57 -2.33
C ARG A 87 -3.85 0.93 -2.33
N PHE A 88 -2.72 1.65 -2.16
CA PHE A 88 -2.69 3.11 -2.12
C PHE A 88 -1.54 3.63 -2.98
N ARG A 89 -1.75 4.74 -3.68
CA ARG A 89 -0.74 5.41 -4.50
C ARG A 89 -1.10 6.87 -4.71
N SER A 90 -0.11 7.66 -5.14
CA SER A 90 -0.28 9.09 -5.43
C SER A 90 -0.80 9.87 -4.23
N LEU A 91 -0.11 9.71 -3.08
CA LEU A 91 -0.50 10.39 -1.85
C LEU A 91 -0.35 11.90 -1.98
N ALA A 92 -1.32 12.62 -1.46
CA ALA A 92 -1.29 14.06 -1.21
C ALA A 92 -2.06 14.33 0.08
N LEU A 93 -1.81 15.47 0.72
CA LEU A 93 -2.52 15.87 1.94
C LEU A 93 -2.61 17.38 2.03
N ASP A 94 -3.62 17.83 2.76
CA ASP A 94 -3.75 19.17 3.30
C ASP A 94 -4.02 19.10 4.83
N ASP A 95 -4.45 20.19 5.44
CA ASP A 95 -4.68 20.25 6.88
C ASP A 95 -5.85 19.37 7.34
N GLU A 96 -6.85 19.12 6.47
CA GLU A 96 -8.09 18.41 6.80
C GLU A 96 -8.16 17.01 6.23
N PHE A 97 -7.53 16.76 5.06
CA PHE A 97 -7.74 15.54 4.29
C PHE A 97 -6.44 14.92 3.80
N ILE A 98 -6.49 13.59 3.65
CA ILE A 98 -5.58 12.79 2.83
C ILE A 98 -6.26 12.53 1.49
N TYR A 99 -5.51 12.63 0.40
CA TYR A 99 -5.95 12.30 -0.95
C TYR A 99 -5.08 11.18 -1.50
N CYS A 100 -5.69 10.20 -2.15
CA CYS A 100 -4.94 9.15 -2.81
C CYS A 100 -5.77 8.46 -3.90
N ILE A 101 -5.09 7.63 -4.69
CA ILE A 101 -5.76 6.62 -5.49
C ILE A 101 -5.75 5.34 -4.66
N ALA A 102 -6.93 4.86 -4.29
CA ALA A 102 -7.11 3.65 -3.49
C ALA A 102 -7.89 2.59 -4.26
N ALA A 103 -7.60 1.33 -4.01
CA ALA A 103 -8.31 0.18 -4.56
C ALA A 103 -8.48 -0.90 -3.50
N SER A 104 -9.47 -1.75 -3.66
CA SER A 104 -9.73 -2.89 -2.78
C SER A 104 -9.99 -4.16 -3.58
N PRO A 105 -10.04 -5.32 -2.92
CA PRO A 105 -10.43 -6.55 -3.62
C PRO A 105 -11.83 -6.55 -4.24
N VAL A 106 -12.70 -5.61 -3.83
CA VAL A 106 -14.10 -5.54 -4.29
C VAL A 106 -14.46 -4.24 -5.00
N TYR A 107 -13.59 -3.24 -4.94
CA TYR A 107 -13.77 -1.95 -5.62
C TYR A 107 -12.54 -1.65 -6.50
N PRO A 108 -12.75 -1.28 -7.77
CA PRO A 108 -11.66 -0.84 -8.63
C PRO A 108 -11.08 0.48 -8.14
N SER A 109 -9.96 0.89 -8.74
CA SER A 109 -9.26 2.12 -8.37
C SER A 109 -10.19 3.33 -8.37
N ALA A 110 -10.13 4.09 -7.29
CA ALA A 110 -10.85 5.34 -7.08
C ALA A 110 -9.90 6.45 -6.61
N VAL A 111 -10.19 7.67 -6.98
CA VAL A 111 -9.64 8.85 -6.31
C VAL A 111 -10.49 9.09 -5.07
N VAL A 112 -9.87 9.03 -3.92
CA VAL A 112 -10.55 9.22 -2.64
C VAL A 112 -9.94 10.38 -1.87
N ARG A 113 -10.77 11.01 -1.02
CA ARG A 113 -10.30 11.85 0.06
C ARG A 113 -10.74 11.24 1.39
N ILE A 114 -9.85 11.28 2.37
CA ILE A 114 -10.08 10.70 3.70
C ILE A 114 -9.90 11.80 4.74
N SER A 115 -10.91 12.03 5.55
CA SER A 115 -10.86 13.01 6.64
C SER A 115 -9.84 12.56 7.70
N ARG A 116 -8.95 13.48 8.09
CA ARG A 116 -7.92 13.24 9.11
C ARG A 116 -8.47 13.19 10.53
N THR A 117 -9.70 13.62 10.75
CA THR A 117 -10.30 13.69 12.08
C THR A 117 -11.23 12.52 12.41
N ASP A 118 -12.00 12.06 11.44
CA ASP A 118 -13.02 11.03 11.63
C ASP A 118 -12.88 9.83 10.68
N HIS A 119 -11.82 9.82 9.86
CA HIS A 119 -11.48 8.78 8.87
C HIS A 119 -12.58 8.53 7.82
N ARG A 120 -13.53 9.44 7.69
CA ARG A 120 -14.56 9.33 6.66
C ARG A 120 -13.95 9.40 5.28
N VAL A 121 -14.35 8.47 4.41
CA VAL A 121 -13.91 8.38 3.03
C VAL A 121 -14.97 8.93 2.11
N ASP A 122 -14.58 9.86 1.24
CA ASP A 122 -15.39 10.36 0.13
C ASP A 122 -14.73 9.91 -1.19
N VAL A 123 -15.48 9.20 -2.04
CA VAL A 123 -15.04 8.85 -3.39
C VAL A 123 -15.26 10.05 -4.30
N LEU A 124 -14.17 10.59 -4.86
CA LEU A 124 -14.21 11.76 -5.74
C LEU A 124 -14.37 11.36 -7.22
N ALA A 125 -13.78 10.23 -7.62
CA ALA A 125 -13.89 9.69 -8.97
C ALA A 125 -13.54 8.20 -9.00
N GLY A 126 -14.10 7.44 -9.94
CA GLY A 126 -13.84 6.01 -10.09
C GLY A 126 -14.58 5.15 -9.05
N GLY A 127 -14.05 3.98 -8.73
CA GLY A 127 -14.55 3.11 -7.67
C GLY A 127 -15.88 2.40 -7.94
N VAL A 128 -16.42 2.49 -9.15
CA VAL A 128 -17.67 1.82 -9.49
C VAL A 128 -17.41 0.34 -9.73
N ALA A 129 -17.86 -0.50 -8.82
CA ALA A 129 -17.72 -1.95 -8.95
C ALA A 129 -18.53 -2.46 -10.15
N PRO A 130 -17.94 -3.29 -11.05
CA PRO A 130 -18.63 -3.84 -12.20
C PRO A 130 -19.65 -4.92 -11.84
N LEU A 131 -19.51 -5.50 -10.65
CA LEU A 131 -20.35 -6.59 -10.13
C LEU A 131 -20.74 -6.30 -8.68
N PRO A 132 -21.87 -6.85 -8.21
CA PRO A 132 -22.23 -6.85 -6.79
C PRO A 132 -21.15 -7.55 -5.95
N PRO A 133 -20.86 -7.09 -4.73
CA PRO A 133 -19.80 -7.64 -3.86
C PRO A 133 -19.90 -9.14 -3.60
N GLU A 134 -21.11 -9.69 -3.57
CA GLU A 134 -21.37 -11.12 -3.41
C GLU A 134 -20.95 -11.98 -4.62
N HIS A 135 -20.69 -11.36 -5.76
CA HIS A 135 -20.20 -12.02 -6.96
C HIS A 135 -18.70 -11.85 -7.18
N ILE A 136 -18.01 -11.18 -6.26
CA ILE A 136 -16.57 -10.92 -6.32
C ILE A 136 -15.84 -11.83 -5.33
N SER A 137 -14.98 -12.70 -5.85
CA SER A 137 -14.14 -13.57 -5.03
C SER A 137 -13.11 -12.74 -4.27
N ARG A 138 -13.00 -12.96 -2.96
CA ARG A 138 -12.00 -12.27 -2.12
C ARG A 138 -10.70 -13.06 -2.08
N PRO A 139 -9.55 -12.38 -2.16
CA PRO A 139 -8.25 -13.03 -2.12
C PRO A 139 -7.96 -13.63 -0.74
N GLN A 140 -7.37 -14.82 -0.76
CA GLN A 140 -6.78 -15.48 0.39
C GLN A 140 -5.27 -15.55 0.17
N THR A 141 -4.47 -15.17 1.15
CA THR A 141 -3.02 -15.27 1.05
C THR A 141 -2.60 -16.74 1.03
N LEU A 142 -1.69 -17.07 0.12
CA LEU A 142 -1.01 -18.35 0.05
C LEU A 142 0.46 -18.16 0.35
N CYS A 143 1.02 -19.08 1.14
CA CYS A 143 2.45 -19.22 1.33
C CYS A 143 2.79 -20.72 1.26
N TYR A 144 3.72 -21.08 0.40
CA TYR A 144 4.11 -22.49 0.20
C TYR A 144 5.61 -22.62 -0.09
N PRO A 145 6.22 -23.76 0.28
CA PRO A 145 7.63 -24.02 -0.01
C PRO A 145 7.90 -24.08 -1.51
N SER A 146 8.96 -23.41 -1.97
CA SER A 146 9.39 -23.44 -3.37
C SER A 146 10.88 -23.17 -3.49
N GLY A 147 11.62 -24.04 -4.19
CA GLY A 147 13.03 -23.80 -4.54
C GLY A 147 13.98 -23.54 -3.36
N GLY A 148 13.69 -24.09 -2.18
CA GLY A 148 14.47 -23.87 -0.95
C GLY A 148 14.08 -22.61 -0.17
N GLY A 149 13.06 -21.88 -0.62
CA GLY A 149 12.47 -20.69 0.04
C GLY A 149 10.98 -20.83 0.19
N GLN A 150 10.32 -19.68 0.34
CA GLN A 150 8.86 -19.55 0.38
C GLN A 150 8.39 -18.79 -0.87
N ALA A 151 7.32 -19.27 -1.49
CA ALA A 151 6.59 -18.53 -2.51
C ALA A 151 5.27 -18.02 -1.93
N HIS A 152 4.85 -16.86 -2.39
CA HIS A 152 3.65 -16.17 -1.93
C HIS A 152 2.72 -15.91 -3.11
N GLY A 153 1.43 -15.87 -2.83
CA GLY A 153 0.42 -15.57 -3.84
C GLY A 153 -0.94 -15.30 -3.22
N PHE A 154 -1.91 -15.03 -4.08
CA PHE A 154 -3.31 -14.89 -3.70
C PHE A 154 -4.13 -15.97 -4.38
N PHE A 155 -4.99 -16.62 -3.62
CA PHE A 155 -5.98 -17.55 -4.11
C PHE A 155 -7.36 -16.89 -4.09
N TYR A 156 -8.03 -16.93 -5.22
CA TYR A 156 -9.41 -16.47 -5.38
C TYR A 156 -10.31 -17.69 -5.56
N PRO A 157 -11.08 -18.10 -4.53
CA PRO A 157 -11.94 -19.28 -4.63
C PRO A 157 -13.06 -19.07 -5.65
N SER A 158 -13.48 -20.18 -6.31
CA SER A 158 -14.66 -20.14 -7.19
C SER A 158 -15.91 -19.74 -6.41
N MET A 159 -16.68 -18.80 -6.95
CA MET A 159 -17.96 -18.37 -6.39
C MET A 159 -19.12 -19.29 -6.80
N GLN A 160 -18.91 -20.25 -7.71
CA GLN A 160 -19.96 -21.12 -8.25
C GLN A 160 -20.17 -22.42 -7.45
N GLY A 161 -19.39 -22.63 -6.37
CA GLY A 161 -19.55 -23.78 -5.47
C GLY A 161 -19.17 -25.13 -6.10
N GLU A 162 -18.44 -25.14 -7.20
CA GLU A 162 -17.97 -26.39 -7.84
C GLU A 162 -16.96 -27.11 -6.95
N ILE A 163 -17.05 -28.45 -6.90
CA ILE A 163 -16.19 -29.29 -6.06
C ILE A 163 -14.72 -29.25 -6.55
N LYS A 164 -14.49 -29.13 -7.86
CA LYS A 164 -13.17 -29.09 -8.50
C LYS A 164 -13.22 -28.16 -9.72
N PRO A 165 -13.31 -26.86 -9.51
CA PRO A 165 -13.31 -25.91 -10.63
C PRO A 165 -11.94 -25.91 -11.34
N PRO A 166 -11.89 -25.54 -12.62
CA PRO A 166 -10.63 -25.24 -13.30
C PRO A 166 -9.85 -24.17 -12.56
N VAL A 167 -8.51 -24.29 -12.54
CA VAL A 167 -7.61 -23.30 -11.94
C VAL A 167 -6.92 -22.51 -13.04
N VAL A 168 -6.97 -21.19 -12.95
CA VAL A 168 -6.15 -20.29 -13.76
C VAL A 168 -5.04 -19.74 -12.87
N VAL A 169 -3.79 -19.90 -13.29
CA VAL A 169 -2.63 -19.33 -12.58
C VAL A 169 -2.16 -18.12 -13.35
N PHE A 170 -2.17 -16.98 -12.68
CA PHE A 170 -1.65 -15.72 -13.20
C PHE A 170 -0.31 -15.39 -12.53
N ILE A 171 0.73 -15.23 -13.33
CA ILE A 171 2.09 -14.92 -12.86
C ILE A 171 2.43 -13.52 -13.33
N HIS A 172 2.78 -12.62 -12.39
CA HIS A 172 3.18 -11.28 -12.74
C HIS A 172 4.49 -11.27 -13.55
N GLY A 173 4.67 -10.21 -14.34
CA GLY A 173 5.93 -9.96 -15.02
C GLY A 173 7.02 -9.53 -14.02
N GLY A 174 8.25 -9.45 -14.50
CA GLY A 174 9.38 -9.15 -13.59
C GLY A 174 10.53 -8.45 -14.29
N PRO A 175 11.66 -8.33 -13.54
CA PRO A 175 11.92 -8.97 -12.23
C PRO A 175 11.29 -8.26 -11.04
N THR A 176 11.08 -6.93 -11.10
CA THR A 176 10.61 -6.13 -9.97
C THR A 176 9.13 -5.74 -10.14
N SER A 177 8.24 -6.67 -9.86
CA SER A 177 6.79 -6.46 -9.90
C SER A 177 6.11 -7.28 -8.80
N ALA A 178 4.82 -7.02 -8.58
CA ALA A 178 3.99 -7.77 -7.67
C ALA A 178 2.54 -7.81 -8.19
N CYS A 179 1.80 -8.87 -7.84
CA CYS A 179 0.35 -8.85 -7.89
C CYS A 179 -0.20 -8.18 -6.63
N TYR A 180 -1.22 -7.39 -6.78
CA TYR A 180 -1.89 -6.71 -5.67
C TYR A 180 -3.32 -7.23 -5.54
N PRO A 181 -3.84 -7.37 -4.30
CA PRO A 181 -5.20 -7.84 -4.06
C PRO A 181 -6.20 -6.70 -4.29
N MET A 182 -6.41 -6.35 -5.55
CA MET A 182 -7.33 -5.31 -5.97
C MET A 182 -8.17 -5.78 -7.15
N LEU A 183 -9.34 -5.19 -7.32
CA LEU A 183 -10.18 -5.40 -8.49
C LEU A 183 -9.68 -4.50 -9.63
N ASP A 184 -9.32 -5.12 -10.75
CA ASP A 184 -8.89 -4.47 -12.00
C ASP A 184 -9.98 -4.52 -13.07
#